data_b7f181f6eaf13740c03facaa7af1da92
#
_entry.id   b7f181f6eaf13740c03facaa7af1da92
#
_cell.length_a   1.000
_cell.length_b   1.000
_cell.length_c   1.000
_cell.angle_alpha   90.00
_cell.angle_beta   90.00
_cell.angle_gamma   90.00
#
_symmetry.space_group_name_H-M   'P 1'
#
loop_
_entity.id
_entity.type
_entity.pdbx_description
1 polymer ?
#
loop_
_entity_poly.entity_id
_entity_poly.type
_entity_poly.pdbx_seq_one_letter_code
_entity_poly.pdbx_strand_id
1 'polypeptide(L)'
;DCQVYMVKCSYEQKPFRREVMRTYGAKVTPSPSMSTNVGRSINEQFPGTTGSLGCAISEAVEAAVSQDSYRYVLGSVLAQVLLHQSIIGLETKTALDKYGIRPDMIIGCAGGGSNLGGLISPFAGEILRGEADYRLIAVEPASCPSLTRGAYAYDFCDTGKVCPLAKMYTLGSGFIPSANHAGGLRYHGMSSTVSELYDQGLIEARSVEQTAVFKAAETFARVEGILPAPESSHAIKVAIDEAMKCKETGEEKTIVFGLTGTGYFDMVAYEKFHNHE
;
A
#
# COMPACT_ATOMS: atom_id res chain seq x y z
N ASP A 1 -3.05 10.22 -24.39
CA ASP A 1 -3.72 10.99 -23.31
C ASP A 1 -3.83 10.12 -22.06
N CYS A 2 -3.71 10.74 -20.87
CA CYS A 2 -3.81 10.05 -19.61
C CYS A 2 -4.89 10.72 -18.73
N GLN A 3 -5.89 9.93 -18.31
CA GLN A 3 -6.91 10.33 -17.34
C GLN A 3 -6.66 9.62 -16.03
N VAL A 4 -6.48 10.36 -14.94
CA VAL A 4 -6.26 9.83 -13.60
C VAL A 4 -7.49 10.09 -12.73
N TYR A 5 -8.03 9.06 -12.09
CA TYR A 5 -9.01 9.16 -11.03
C TYR A 5 -8.25 9.06 -9.69
N MET A 6 -8.08 10.18 -9.01
CA MET A 6 -7.34 10.26 -7.76
C MET A 6 -8.30 10.29 -6.58
N VAL A 7 -8.11 9.43 -5.59
CA VAL A 7 -8.94 9.42 -4.36
C VAL A 7 -9.08 10.84 -3.79
N LYS A 8 -10.31 11.30 -3.54
CA LYS A 8 -10.64 12.69 -3.19
C LYS A 8 -9.80 13.23 -2.03
N CYS A 9 -9.68 12.48 -0.92
CA CYS A 9 -8.85 12.96 0.17
C CYS A 9 -7.35 13.04 -0.20
N SER A 10 -6.84 12.14 -1.04
CA SER A 10 -5.46 12.23 -1.54
C SER A 10 -5.27 13.40 -2.52
N TYR A 11 -6.28 13.71 -3.32
CA TYR A 11 -6.28 14.88 -4.20
C TYR A 11 -6.14 16.19 -3.41
N GLU A 12 -6.76 16.26 -2.24
CA GLU A 12 -6.70 17.42 -1.34
C GLU A 12 -5.41 17.45 -0.49
N GLN A 13 -5.03 16.31 0.09
CA GLN A 13 -3.90 16.20 1.01
C GLN A 13 -2.52 16.14 0.33
N LYS A 14 -2.46 15.74 -0.95
CA LYS A 14 -1.21 15.53 -1.70
C LYS A 14 -1.12 16.45 -2.94
N PRO A 15 -1.13 17.79 -2.76
CA PRO A 15 -1.17 18.74 -3.89
C PRO A 15 0.04 18.59 -4.81
N PHE A 16 1.23 18.31 -4.28
CA PHE A 16 2.45 18.15 -5.09
C PHE A 16 2.38 16.94 -6.03
N ARG A 17 1.80 15.82 -5.59
CA ARG A 17 1.61 14.64 -6.47
C ARG A 17 0.66 14.96 -7.61
N ARG A 18 -0.42 15.69 -7.33
CA ARG A 18 -1.37 16.16 -8.34
C ARG A 18 -0.69 17.07 -9.37
N GLU A 19 0.13 18.02 -8.91
CA GLU A 19 0.84 18.92 -9.83
C GLU A 19 1.90 18.20 -10.67
N VAL A 20 2.60 17.20 -10.12
CA VAL A 20 3.50 16.34 -10.91
C VAL A 20 2.74 15.65 -12.05
N MET A 21 1.58 15.03 -11.77
CA MET A 21 0.78 14.38 -12.81
C MET A 21 0.32 15.36 -13.88
N ARG A 22 -0.13 16.56 -13.49
CA ARG A 22 -0.53 17.62 -14.42
C ARG A 22 0.64 18.14 -15.25
N THR A 23 1.81 18.28 -14.64
CA THR A 23 3.03 18.71 -15.35
C THR A 23 3.43 17.72 -16.44
N TYR A 24 3.18 16.41 -16.22
CA TYR A 24 3.35 15.37 -17.24
C TYR A 24 2.16 15.28 -18.23
N GLY A 25 1.20 16.20 -18.17
CA GLY A 25 0.08 16.29 -19.12
C GLY A 25 -1.13 15.42 -18.78
N ALA A 26 -1.19 14.79 -17.60
CA ALA A 26 -2.35 14.02 -17.20
C ALA A 26 -3.50 14.91 -16.76
N LYS A 27 -4.73 14.53 -17.10
CA LYS A 27 -5.95 15.08 -16.52
C LYS A 27 -6.25 14.35 -15.23
N VAL A 28 -6.33 15.07 -14.11
CA VAL A 28 -6.54 14.49 -12.78
C VAL A 28 -7.90 14.88 -12.23
N THR A 29 -8.73 13.89 -11.94
CA THR A 29 -10.10 14.06 -11.43
C THR A 29 -10.20 13.47 -10.01
N PRO A 30 -10.72 14.23 -9.00
CA PRO A 30 -10.97 13.68 -7.68
C PRO A 30 -12.08 12.63 -7.71
N SER A 31 -11.88 11.47 -7.08
CA SER A 31 -12.83 10.36 -7.06
C SER A 31 -13.35 10.12 -5.62
N PRO A 32 -14.68 9.86 -5.46
CA PRO A 32 -15.69 9.73 -6.51
C PRO A 32 -16.09 11.08 -7.10
N SER A 33 -16.24 11.11 -8.43
CA SER A 33 -16.56 12.32 -9.19
C SER A 33 -18.03 12.32 -9.66
N MET A 34 -18.45 13.46 -10.23
CA MET A 34 -19.75 13.57 -10.90
C MET A 34 -19.67 13.28 -12.41
N SER A 35 -18.48 12.94 -12.92
CA SER A 35 -18.26 12.73 -14.37
C SER A 35 -18.63 11.33 -14.86
N THR A 36 -18.66 10.35 -13.97
CA THR A 36 -19.03 8.95 -14.27
C THR A 36 -20.37 8.58 -13.63
N ASN A 37 -21.06 7.55 -14.15
CA ASN A 37 -22.30 7.07 -13.55
C ASN A 37 -22.04 6.43 -12.18
N VAL A 38 -21.01 5.59 -12.11
CA VAL A 38 -20.63 4.93 -10.86
C VAL A 38 -20.16 5.94 -9.80
N GLY A 39 -19.45 6.99 -10.20
CA GLY A 39 -19.04 8.06 -9.29
C GLY A 39 -20.23 8.81 -8.70
N ARG A 40 -21.25 9.13 -9.52
CA ARG A 40 -22.51 9.71 -9.03
C ARG A 40 -23.22 8.79 -8.05
N SER A 41 -23.37 7.50 -8.39
CA SER A 41 -24.00 6.51 -7.53
C SER A 41 -23.28 6.36 -6.17
N ILE A 42 -21.96 6.36 -6.18
CA ILE A 42 -21.17 6.30 -4.94
C ILE A 42 -21.37 7.57 -4.09
N ASN A 43 -21.42 8.76 -4.70
CA ASN A 43 -21.68 10.01 -3.98
C ASN A 43 -23.10 10.05 -3.38
N GLU A 44 -24.10 9.47 -4.05
CA GLU A 44 -25.45 9.33 -3.55
C GLU A 44 -25.52 8.34 -2.39
N GLN A 45 -24.84 7.20 -2.49
CA GLN A 45 -24.81 6.16 -1.45
C GLN A 45 -23.99 6.58 -0.22
N PHE A 46 -22.93 7.34 -0.42
CA PHE A 46 -22.01 7.80 0.63
C PHE A 46 -21.83 9.34 0.59
N PRO A 47 -22.86 10.12 0.97
CA PRO A 47 -22.76 11.59 0.91
C PRO A 47 -21.60 12.13 1.73
N GLY A 48 -20.81 13.03 1.13
CA GLY A 48 -19.65 13.64 1.81
C GLY A 48 -18.42 12.71 1.91
N THR A 49 -18.41 11.58 1.22
CA THR A 49 -17.29 10.62 1.28
C THR A 49 -15.95 11.25 0.90
N THR A 50 -14.89 10.85 1.58
CA THR A 50 -13.50 11.17 1.27
C THR A 50 -12.91 10.31 0.14
N GLY A 51 -13.66 9.32 -0.31
CA GLY A 51 -13.27 8.36 -1.33
C GLY A 51 -12.31 7.28 -0.82
N SER A 52 -12.14 6.26 -1.65
CA SER A 52 -11.20 5.16 -1.44
C SER A 52 -10.58 4.76 -2.78
N LEU A 53 -9.55 3.93 -2.75
CA LEU A 53 -9.02 3.34 -3.98
C LEU A 53 -10.09 2.55 -4.73
N GLY A 54 -11.00 1.86 -4.01
CA GLY A 54 -12.12 1.14 -4.61
C GLY A 54 -13.06 2.05 -5.41
N CYS A 55 -13.33 3.29 -4.95
CA CYS A 55 -14.09 4.28 -5.71
C CYS A 55 -13.38 4.67 -7.00
N ALA A 56 -12.09 4.99 -6.91
CA ALA A 56 -11.29 5.39 -8.06
C ALA A 56 -11.14 4.27 -9.11
N ILE A 57 -11.02 3.02 -8.66
CA ILE A 57 -11.03 1.84 -9.54
C ILE A 57 -12.35 1.76 -10.31
N SER A 58 -13.49 1.88 -9.63
CA SER A 58 -14.81 1.83 -10.27
C SER A 58 -14.94 2.84 -11.40
N GLU A 59 -14.54 4.09 -11.17
CA GLU A 59 -14.62 5.15 -12.17
C GLU A 59 -13.65 4.93 -13.35
N ALA A 60 -12.42 4.50 -13.03
CA ALA A 60 -11.41 4.23 -14.07
C ALA A 60 -11.82 3.04 -14.97
N VAL A 61 -12.43 1.99 -14.40
CA VAL A 61 -12.94 0.85 -15.16
C VAL A 61 -14.14 1.26 -16.00
N GLU A 62 -15.12 2.01 -15.46
CA GLU A 62 -16.25 2.53 -16.24
C GLU A 62 -15.75 3.35 -17.43
N ALA A 63 -14.79 4.25 -17.22
CA ALA A 63 -14.21 5.04 -18.29
C ALA A 63 -13.49 4.16 -19.32
N ALA A 64 -12.72 3.17 -18.88
CA ALA A 64 -11.95 2.32 -19.78
C ALA A 64 -12.81 1.45 -20.68
N VAL A 65 -13.96 0.96 -20.20
CA VAL A 65 -14.88 0.13 -21.01
C VAL A 65 -15.82 0.96 -21.87
N SER A 66 -15.84 2.29 -21.73
CA SER A 66 -16.71 3.18 -22.50
C SER A 66 -16.31 3.32 -23.97
N GLN A 67 -15.04 3.01 -24.32
CA GLN A 67 -14.50 3.12 -25.68
C GLN A 67 -13.43 2.05 -25.93
N ASP A 68 -13.43 1.44 -27.09
CA ASP A 68 -12.49 0.39 -27.49
C ASP A 68 -11.02 0.84 -27.51
N SER A 69 -10.77 2.13 -27.70
CA SER A 69 -9.42 2.71 -27.70
C SER A 69 -8.84 2.94 -26.32
N TYR A 70 -9.64 2.89 -25.26
CA TYR A 70 -9.20 3.12 -23.89
C TYR A 70 -8.57 1.87 -23.27
N ARG A 71 -7.66 2.10 -22.35
CA ARG A 71 -7.01 1.03 -21.58
C ARG A 71 -6.99 1.42 -20.12
N TYR A 72 -7.30 0.44 -19.27
CA TYR A 72 -7.22 0.58 -17.82
C TYR A 72 -5.82 0.22 -17.33
N VAL A 73 -5.25 1.08 -16.48
CA VAL A 73 -3.98 0.85 -15.82
C VAL A 73 -4.18 0.99 -14.31
N LEU A 74 -3.91 -0.08 -13.57
CA LEU A 74 -3.90 -0.10 -12.11
C LEU A 74 -2.49 -0.41 -11.62
N GLY A 75 -1.99 0.37 -10.66
CA GLY A 75 -0.64 0.22 -10.10
C GLY A 75 -0.56 -0.61 -8.81
N SER A 76 -1.60 -1.40 -8.46
CA SER A 76 -1.62 -2.21 -7.24
C SER A 76 -2.57 -3.40 -7.35
N VAL A 77 -2.65 -4.24 -6.30
CA VAL A 77 -3.62 -5.32 -6.07
C VAL A 77 -3.50 -6.51 -7.01
N LEU A 78 -3.48 -6.28 -8.31
CA LEU A 78 -3.56 -7.34 -9.34
C LEU A 78 -2.27 -8.16 -9.45
N ALA A 79 -2.39 -9.46 -9.76
CA ALA A 79 -1.26 -10.39 -9.85
C ALA A 79 -0.18 -9.94 -10.84
N GLN A 80 -0.57 -9.37 -12.00
CA GLN A 80 0.39 -8.82 -12.96
C GLN A 80 1.18 -7.63 -12.40
N VAL A 81 0.58 -6.84 -11.50
CA VAL A 81 1.30 -5.73 -10.84
C VAL A 81 2.30 -6.27 -9.83
N LEU A 82 1.94 -7.30 -9.05
CA LEU A 82 2.89 -7.99 -8.16
C LEU A 82 4.06 -8.58 -8.98
N LEU A 83 3.76 -9.18 -10.13
CA LEU A 83 4.78 -9.72 -11.02
C LEU A 83 5.76 -8.63 -11.50
N HIS A 84 5.26 -7.47 -11.95
CA HIS A 84 6.13 -6.37 -12.34
C HIS A 84 6.95 -5.84 -11.15
N GLN A 85 6.35 -5.73 -9.98
CA GLN A 85 7.04 -5.25 -8.78
C GLN A 85 8.00 -6.27 -8.16
N SER A 86 7.96 -7.54 -8.59
CA SER A 86 8.92 -8.56 -8.15
C SER A 86 10.38 -8.21 -8.48
N ILE A 87 10.61 -7.32 -9.44
CA ILE A 87 11.95 -6.80 -9.73
C ILE A 87 12.63 -6.21 -8.49
N ILE A 88 11.87 -5.58 -7.60
CA ILE A 88 12.39 -5.03 -6.34
C ILE A 88 12.91 -6.15 -5.43
N GLY A 89 12.13 -7.22 -5.27
CA GLY A 89 12.57 -8.39 -4.49
C GLY A 89 13.76 -9.09 -5.11
N LEU A 90 13.75 -9.30 -6.42
CA LEU A 90 14.83 -9.95 -7.17
C LEU A 90 16.15 -9.15 -7.07
N GLU A 91 16.11 -7.83 -7.24
CA GLU A 91 17.30 -6.98 -7.10
C GLU A 91 17.77 -6.92 -5.64
N THR A 92 16.84 -6.86 -4.67
CA THR A 92 17.16 -6.95 -3.23
C THR A 92 17.90 -8.25 -2.93
N LYS A 93 17.35 -9.39 -3.37
CA LYS A 93 17.99 -10.69 -3.15
C LYS A 93 19.37 -10.75 -3.81
N THR A 94 19.48 -10.32 -5.06
CA THR A 94 20.76 -10.27 -5.78
C THR A 94 21.81 -9.43 -5.05
N ALA A 95 21.40 -8.29 -4.49
CA ALA A 95 22.30 -7.43 -3.71
C ALA A 95 22.73 -8.11 -2.41
N LEU A 96 21.81 -8.73 -1.68
CA LEU A 96 22.10 -9.46 -0.45
C LEU A 96 23.05 -10.63 -0.70
N ASP A 97 22.79 -11.43 -1.72
CA ASP A 97 23.65 -12.56 -2.11
C ASP A 97 25.07 -12.09 -2.48
N LYS A 98 25.18 -10.99 -3.23
CA LYS A 98 26.47 -10.40 -3.62
C LYS A 98 27.34 -10.02 -2.42
N TYR A 99 26.73 -9.57 -1.35
CA TYR A 99 27.43 -9.18 -0.12
C TYR A 99 27.46 -10.27 0.96
N GLY A 100 26.95 -11.45 0.67
CA GLY A 100 26.88 -12.59 1.62
C GLY A 100 25.97 -12.30 2.81
N ILE A 101 24.96 -11.45 2.63
CA ILE A 101 24.01 -11.08 3.69
C ILE A 101 22.78 -11.97 3.61
N ARG A 102 22.48 -12.70 4.68
CA ARG A 102 21.22 -13.46 4.82
C ARG A 102 20.27 -12.69 5.75
N PRO A 103 19.08 -12.31 5.27
CA PRO A 103 18.10 -11.67 6.15
C PRO A 103 17.44 -12.68 7.09
N ASP A 104 17.10 -12.24 8.31
CA ASP A 104 16.22 -12.99 9.23
C ASP A 104 14.77 -12.60 8.99
N MET A 105 14.51 -11.35 8.58
CA MET A 105 13.17 -10.86 8.33
C MET A 105 13.12 -9.82 7.23
N ILE A 106 12.00 -9.84 6.49
CA ILE A 106 11.70 -8.89 5.42
C ILE A 106 10.37 -8.20 5.75
N ILE A 107 10.39 -6.87 5.85
CA ILE A 107 9.26 -6.04 6.29
C ILE A 107 8.82 -5.12 5.17
N GLY A 108 7.53 -5.08 4.86
CA GLY A 108 6.99 -4.16 3.85
C GLY A 108 5.65 -3.57 4.25
N CYS A 109 5.37 -2.34 3.82
CA CYS A 109 4.06 -1.75 3.98
C CYS A 109 3.05 -2.39 3.01
N ALA A 110 1.81 -2.55 3.46
CA ALA A 110 0.76 -3.21 2.72
C ALA A 110 -0.54 -2.39 2.69
N GLY A 111 -0.94 -2.00 1.49
CA GLY A 111 -2.29 -1.51 1.18
C GLY A 111 -3.00 -2.56 0.34
N GLY A 112 -2.95 -2.45 -0.99
CA GLY A 112 -3.40 -3.52 -1.89
C GLY A 112 -2.43 -4.70 -2.00
N GLY A 113 -1.23 -4.63 -1.40
CA GLY A 113 -0.28 -5.72 -1.26
C GLY A 113 0.72 -5.88 -2.40
N SER A 114 0.65 -5.13 -3.49
CA SER A 114 1.56 -5.34 -4.63
C SER A 114 3.01 -4.96 -4.31
N ASN A 115 3.23 -3.87 -3.59
CA ASN A 115 4.56 -3.46 -3.16
C ASN A 115 5.21 -4.50 -2.24
N LEU A 116 4.47 -4.97 -1.22
CA LEU A 116 4.92 -6.04 -0.35
C LEU A 116 5.16 -7.33 -1.12
N GLY A 117 4.17 -7.76 -1.93
CA GLY A 117 4.24 -9.00 -2.70
C GLY A 117 5.43 -9.01 -3.67
N GLY A 118 5.73 -7.86 -4.30
CA GLY A 118 6.91 -7.72 -5.15
C GLY A 118 8.21 -7.88 -4.37
N LEU A 119 8.33 -7.20 -3.22
CA LEU A 119 9.52 -7.29 -2.37
C LEU A 119 9.77 -8.71 -1.85
N ILE A 120 8.72 -9.36 -1.33
CA ILE A 120 8.89 -10.68 -0.68
C ILE A 120 8.91 -11.86 -1.66
N SER A 121 8.58 -11.66 -2.94
CA SER A 121 8.36 -12.75 -3.89
C SER A 121 9.51 -13.78 -3.98
N PRO A 122 10.80 -13.43 -4.10
CA PRO A 122 11.87 -14.42 -4.14
C PRO A 122 12.06 -15.14 -2.80
N PHE A 123 11.87 -14.44 -1.69
CA PHE A 123 12.01 -14.98 -0.34
C PHE A 123 10.87 -15.93 0.00
N ALA A 124 9.63 -15.58 -0.34
CA ALA A 124 8.49 -16.48 -0.21
C ALA A 124 8.66 -17.74 -1.07
N GLY A 125 9.23 -17.59 -2.27
CA GLY A 125 9.58 -18.73 -3.12
C GLY A 125 10.56 -19.69 -2.47
N GLU A 126 11.58 -19.22 -1.78
CA GLU A 126 12.54 -20.05 -1.04
C GLU A 126 11.88 -20.75 0.16
N ILE A 127 11.01 -20.06 0.90
CA ILE A 127 10.25 -20.70 1.99
C ILE A 127 9.37 -21.83 1.44
N LEU A 128 8.63 -21.58 0.36
CA LEU A 128 7.75 -22.58 -0.27
C LEU A 128 8.50 -23.81 -0.79
N ARG A 129 9.77 -23.67 -1.17
CA ARG A 129 10.63 -24.78 -1.55
C ARG A 129 11.35 -25.46 -0.38
N GLY A 130 11.18 -24.95 0.83
CA GLY A 130 11.87 -25.44 2.03
C GLY A 130 13.37 -25.09 2.10
N GLU A 131 13.79 -24.06 1.38
CA GLU A 131 15.17 -23.61 1.28
C GLU A 131 15.55 -22.57 2.36
N ALA A 132 14.55 -21.90 2.94
CA ALA A 132 14.73 -20.84 3.92
C ALA A 132 13.54 -20.72 4.89
N ASP A 133 13.76 -19.94 5.97
CA ASP A 133 12.83 -19.74 7.08
C ASP A 133 12.69 -18.24 7.44
N TYR A 134 12.73 -17.35 6.45
CA TYR A 134 12.57 -15.91 6.67
C TYR A 134 11.24 -15.57 7.34
N ARG A 135 11.25 -14.58 8.23
CA ARG A 135 10.02 -13.94 8.68
C ARG A 135 9.61 -12.85 7.67
N LEU A 136 8.43 -12.98 7.09
CA LEU A 136 7.86 -12.02 6.17
C LEU A 136 6.76 -11.23 6.90
N ILE A 137 6.88 -9.91 6.97
CA ILE A 137 6.00 -9.07 7.79
C ILE A 137 5.33 -8.00 6.93
N ALA A 138 4.00 -8.08 6.84
CA ALA A 138 3.13 -7.06 6.26
C ALA A 138 2.78 -6.01 7.31
N VAL A 139 2.94 -4.73 6.97
CA VAL A 139 2.57 -3.64 7.87
C VAL A 139 1.50 -2.77 7.23
N GLU A 140 0.35 -2.71 7.87
CA GLU A 140 -0.82 -1.96 7.40
C GLU A 140 -1.19 -0.83 8.39
N PRO A 141 -1.90 0.23 7.93
CA PRO A 141 -2.39 1.26 8.83
C PRO A 141 -3.53 0.72 9.70
N ALA A 142 -3.56 1.10 10.97
CA ALA A 142 -4.62 0.74 11.89
C ALA A 142 -6.01 1.25 11.44
N SER A 143 -6.05 2.28 10.61
CA SER A 143 -7.28 2.82 9.99
C SER A 143 -7.78 2.01 8.79
N CYS A 144 -6.99 1.05 8.27
CA CYS A 144 -7.34 0.21 7.12
C CYS A 144 -6.72 -1.19 7.24
N PRO A 145 -7.11 -1.98 8.29
CA PRO A 145 -6.43 -3.20 8.70
C PRO A 145 -7.01 -4.43 7.99
N SER A 146 -6.82 -4.54 6.67
CA SER A 146 -7.43 -5.60 5.86
C SER A 146 -6.96 -7.01 6.23
N LEU A 147 -5.68 -7.22 6.53
CA LEU A 147 -5.14 -8.51 6.96
C LEU A 147 -5.48 -8.81 8.43
N THR A 148 -5.25 -7.85 9.34
CA THR A 148 -5.36 -8.11 10.77
C THR A 148 -6.80 -8.12 11.29
N ARG A 149 -7.76 -7.51 10.58
CA ARG A 149 -9.18 -7.42 10.98
C ARG A 149 -10.18 -7.76 9.89
N GLY A 150 -9.74 -7.94 8.65
CA GLY A 150 -10.59 -8.33 7.54
C GLY A 150 -10.97 -9.81 7.58
N ALA A 151 -11.94 -10.19 6.76
CA ALA A 151 -12.34 -11.58 6.55
C ALA A 151 -11.72 -12.11 5.26
N TYR A 152 -11.30 -13.37 5.23
CA TYR A 152 -10.86 -14.05 4.01
C TYR A 152 -12.06 -14.55 3.22
N ALA A 153 -12.48 -13.79 2.22
CA ALA A 153 -13.70 -14.02 1.48
C ALA A 153 -13.61 -13.58 0.02
N TYR A 154 -14.58 -13.98 -0.79
CA TYR A 154 -14.79 -13.39 -2.11
C TYR A 154 -15.44 -12.01 -1.95
N ASP A 155 -14.81 -11.00 -2.52
CA ASP A 155 -15.34 -9.63 -2.53
C ASP A 155 -15.01 -8.94 -3.86
N PHE A 156 -15.68 -7.82 -4.12
CA PHE A 156 -15.38 -6.98 -5.28
C PHE A 156 -14.09 -6.19 -5.05
N CYS A 157 -13.28 -6.08 -6.11
CA CYS A 157 -12.05 -5.30 -6.06
C CYS A 157 -12.31 -3.78 -6.00
N ASP A 158 -13.58 -3.34 -6.14
CA ASP A 158 -13.98 -1.96 -6.22
C ASP A 158 -15.31 -1.67 -5.53
N THR A 159 -15.51 -0.42 -5.12
CA THR A 159 -16.71 0.02 -4.35
C THR A 159 -17.98 -0.03 -5.18
N GLY A 160 -17.92 0.30 -6.46
CA GLY A 160 -19.06 0.31 -7.39
C GLY A 160 -19.43 -1.07 -7.93
N LYS A 161 -18.67 -2.11 -7.58
CA LYS A 161 -18.91 -3.50 -8.00
C LYS A 161 -18.92 -3.71 -9.53
N VAL A 162 -18.10 -2.95 -10.23
CA VAL A 162 -17.92 -3.09 -11.69
C VAL A 162 -16.80 -4.06 -12.06
N CYS A 163 -15.92 -4.40 -11.11
CA CYS A 163 -14.87 -5.40 -11.25
C CYS A 163 -15.37 -6.81 -10.84
N PRO A 164 -14.69 -7.88 -11.31
CA PRO A 164 -15.02 -9.23 -10.87
C PRO A 164 -14.70 -9.46 -9.39
N LEU A 165 -15.32 -10.49 -8.81
CA LEU A 165 -15.00 -11.00 -7.49
C LEU A 165 -13.58 -11.61 -7.46
N ALA A 166 -12.86 -11.36 -6.37
CA ALA A 166 -11.59 -12.00 -6.06
C ALA A 166 -11.59 -12.49 -4.61
N LYS A 167 -10.95 -13.62 -4.35
CA LYS A 167 -10.76 -14.11 -2.98
C LYS A 167 -9.63 -13.33 -2.33
N MET A 168 -9.92 -12.65 -1.21
CA MET A 168 -8.99 -11.74 -0.56
C MET A 168 -9.31 -11.59 0.92
N TYR A 169 -8.36 -11.11 1.71
CA TYR A 169 -8.67 -10.50 3.00
C TYR A 169 -9.27 -9.13 2.74
N THR A 170 -10.48 -8.89 3.24
CA THR A 170 -11.26 -7.70 2.94
C THR A 170 -11.99 -7.14 4.15
N LEU A 171 -12.11 -5.81 4.18
CA LEU A 171 -12.97 -5.06 5.12
C LEU A 171 -14.37 -4.82 4.53
N GLY A 172 -14.63 -5.34 3.32
CA GLY A 172 -15.84 -5.12 2.54
C GLY A 172 -15.67 -4.03 1.47
N SER A 173 -16.16 -4.28 0.25
CA SER A 173 -16.03 -3.37 -0.91
C SER A 173 -16.67 -1.99 -0.69
N GLY A 174 -17.62 -1.88 0.23
CA GLY A 174 -18.21 -0.61 0.68
C GLY A 174 -17.43 0.11 1.78
N PHE A 175 -16.34 -0.47 2.31
CA PHE A 175 -15.54 0.16 3.35
C PHE A 175 -14.75 1.36 2.79
N ILE A 176 -14.94 2.52 3.42
CA ILE A 176 -14.19 3.74 3.09
C ILE A 176 -13.28 4.07 4.27
N PRO A 177 -11.95 3.93 4.11
CA PRO A 177 -11.01 4.24 5.18
C PRO A 177 -11.08 5.72 5.59
N SER A 178 -10.81 6.01 6.86
CA SER A 178 -10.61 7.40 7.32
C SER A 178 -9.48 8.06 6.54
N ALA A 179 -9.49 9.39 6.50
CA ALA A 179 -8.51 10.21 5.78
C ALA A 179 -7.15 10.22 6.49
N ASN A 180 -6.41 9.12 6.45
CA ASN A 180 -5.02 9.08 6.88
C ASN A 180 -4.09 9.59 5.78
N HIS A 181 -2.85 9.94 6.15
CA HIS A 181 -1.87 10.50 5.21
C HIS A 181 -1.14 9.46 4.36
N ALA A 182 -1.22 8.18 4.68
CA ALA A 182 -0.69 7.08 3.87
C ALA A 182 -1.70 6.68 2.77
N GLY A 183 -1.90 7.56 1.79
CA GLY A 183 -2.91 7.38 0.74
C GLY A 183 -2.75 6.11 -0.08
N GLY A 184 -1.52 5.64 -0.27
CA GLY A 184 -1.22 4.37 -0.95
C GLY A 184 -1.60 3.12 -0.17
N LEU A 185 -1.97 3.24 1.11
CA LEU A 185 -2.40 2.12 1.96
C LEU A 185 -3.91 2.14 2.27
N ARG A 186 -4.71 2.95 1.56
CA ARG A 186 -6.15 3.12 1.78
C ARG A 186 -6.99 2.28 0.82
N TYR A 187 -6.95 0.97 1.00
CA TYR A 187 -7.72 0.03 0.19
C TYR A 187 -8.40 -1.02 1.08
N HIS A 188 -9.66 -1.35 0.78
CA HIS A 188 -10.50 -2.25 1.58
C HIS A 188 -10.07 -3.71 1.55
N GLY A 189 -9.28 -4.12 0.55
CA GLY A 189 -8.86 -5.50 0.34
C GLY A 189 -7.36 -5.66 0.11
N MET A 190 -6.92 -6.90 0.16
CA MET A 190 -5.54 -7.31 -0.09
C MET A 190 -5.49 -8.12 -1.39
N SER A 191 -4.40 -8.02 -2.15
CA SER A 191 -4.21 -8.87 -3.33
C SER A 191 -4.41 -10.35 -3.00
N SER A 192 -5.00 -11.12 -3.91
CA SER A 192 -5.29 -12.53 -3.68
C SER A 192 -4.03 -13.34 -3.34
N THR A 193 -2.90 -13.03 -3.99
CA THR A 193 -1.62 -13.69 -3.72
C THR A 193 -1.13 -13.46 -2.29
N VAL A 194 -1.11 -12.20 -1.84
CA VAL A 194 -0.67 -11.87 -0.46
C VAL A 194 -1.67 -12.42 0.56
N SER A 195 -2.95 -12.37 0.24
CA SER A 195 -4.00 -12.96 1.09
C SER A 195 -3.81 -14.46 1.28
N GLU A 196 -3.52 -15.19 0.22
CA GLU A 196 -3.25 -16.64 0.28
C GLU A 196 -2.02 -16.94 1.12
N LEU A 197 -0.90 -16.22 0.90
CA LEU A 197 0.32 -16.42 1.69
C LEU A 197 0.09 -16.12 3.19
N TYR A 198 -0.75 -15.13 3.50
CA TYR A 198 -1.12 -14.81 4.88
C TYR A 198 -2.03 -15.89 5.49
N ASP A 199 -3.03 -16.37 4.74
CA ASP A 199 -3.94 -17.43 5.18
C ASP A 199 -3.21 -18.75 5.47
N GLN A 200 -2.16 -19.04 4.68
CA GLN A 200 -1.28 -20.18 4.89
C GLN A 200 -0.22 -19.99 5.99
N GLY A 201 -0.19 -18.82 6.64
CA GLY A 201 0.74 -18.53 7.73
C GLY A 201 2.18 -18.23 7.30
N LEU A 202 2.44 -17.95 6.00
CA LEU A 202 3.77 -17.58 5.51
C LEU A 202 4.10 -16.10 5.75
N ILE A 203 3.11 -15.27 6.02
CA ILE A 203 3.26 -13.83 6.28
C ILE A 203 2.66 -13.51 7.63
N GLU A 204 3.40 -12.76 8.45
CA GLU A 204 2.86 -12.09 9.63
C GLU A 204 2.23 -10.75 9.21
N ALA A 205 1.16 -10.31 9.89
CA ALA A 205 0.59 -8.98 9.67
C ALA A 205 0.58 -8.16 10.95
N ARG A 206 0.85 -6.86 10.82
CA ARG A 206 0.78 -5.88 11.91
C ARG A 206 0.11 -4.61 11.44
N SER A 207 -0.75 -4.04 12.28
CA SER A 207 -1.34 -2.72 12.06
C SER A 207 -0.68 -1.68 12.96
N VAL A 208 -0.47 -0.46 12.44
CA VAL A 208 0.25 0.61 13.13
C VAL A 208 -0.53 1.92 13.09
N GLU A 209 -0.57 2.61 14.22
CA GLU A 209 -1.21 3.93 14.35
C GLU A 209 -0.40 5.04 13.67
N GLN A 210 -1.08 5.97 13.00
CA GLN A 210 -0.47 7.05 12.23
C GLN A 210 0.55 7.88 13.04
N THR A 211 0.25 8.21 14.30
CA THR A 211 1.15 8.99 15.15
C THR A 211 2.48 8.25 15.39
N ALA A 212 2.43 6.93 15.60
CA ALA A 212 3.63 6.11 15.76
C ALA A 212 4.43 6.02 14.45
N VAL A 213 3.76 5.98 13.31
CA VAL A 213 4.39 5.98 11.99
C VAL A 213 5.16 7.27 11.74
N PHE A 214 4.57 8.45 12.00
CA PHE A 214 5.28 9.73 11.83
C PHE A 214 6.46 9.90 12.78
N LYS A 215 6.34 9.47 14.05
CA LYS A 215 7.47 9.46 15.00
C LYS A 215 8.63 8.60 14.49
N ALA A 216 8.35 7.43 13.93
CA ALA A 216 9.35 6.57 13.33
C ALA A 216 9.98 7.21 12.07
N ALA A 217 9.15 7.85 11.23
CA ALA A 217 9.61 8.58 10.05
C ALA A 217 10.59 9.70 10.39
N GLU A 218 10.28 10.52 11.40
CA GLU A 218 11.18 11.58 11.85
C GLU A 218 12.48 11.03 12.45
N THR A 219 12.38 9.98 13.25
CA THR A 219 13.57 9.32 13.82
C THR A 219 14.48 8.85 12.69
N PHE A 220 13.91 8.15 11.71
CA PHE A 220 14.65 7.66 10.55
C PHE A 220 15.27 8.81 9.75
N ALA A 221 14.50 9.87 9.47
CA ALA A 221 15.01 11.03 8.73
C ALA A 221 16.19 11.72 9.43
N ARG A 222 16.15 11.83 10.75
CA ARG A 222 17.22 12.45 11.54
C ARG A 222 18.48 11.59 11.60
N VAL A 223 18.34 10.26 11.61
CA VAL A 223 19.45 9.32 11.74
C VAL A 223 20.09 9.01 10.39
N GLU A 224 19.25 8.77 9.38
CA GLU A 224 19.70 8.29 8.06
C GLU A 224 19.80 9.43 7.00
N GLY A 225 19.26 10.61 7.29
CA GLY A 225 19.25 11.72 6.32
C GLY A 225 18.30 11.51 5.14
N ILE A 226 17.38 10.55 5.22
CA ILE A 226 16.42 10.20 4.17
C ILE A 226 15.01 10.47 4.69
N LEU A 227 14.25 11.32 4.00
CA LEU A 227 12.86 11.61 4.33
C LEU A 227 11.93 10.57 3.69
N PRO A 228 11.34 9.65 4.47
CA PRO A 228 10.51 8.58 3.94
C PRO A 228 9.09 9.05 3.64
N ALA A 229 8.41 8.40 2.68
CA ALA A 229 6.98 8.55 2.51
C ALA A 229 6.20 7.99 3.72
N PRO A 230 5.01 8.53 4.06
CA PRO A 230 4.18 7.99 5.14
C PRO A 230 3.87 6.49 4.97
N GLU A 231 3.75 6.02 3.74
CA GLU A 231 3.52 4.61 3.43
C GLU A 231 4.67 3.73 3.91
N SER A 232 5.90 4.01 3.48
CA SER A 232 7.10 3.22 3.87
C SER A 232 7.45 3.37 5.35
N SER A 233 7.02 4.46 5.97
CA SER A 233 7.23 4.70 7.40
C SER A 233 6.49 3.68 8.29
N HIS A 234 5.47 2.97 7.77
CA HIS A 234 4.85 1.83 8.44
C HIS A 234 5.86 0.68 8.60
N ALA A 235 6.59 0.35 7.53
CA ALA A 235 7.65 -0.65 7.58
C ALA A 235 8.80 -0.23 8.50
N ILE A 236 9.21 1.04 8.44
CA ILE A 236 10.25 1.61 9.33
C ILE A 236 9.86 1.46 10.80
N LYS A 237 8.59 1.76 11.16
CA LYS A 237 8.12 1.62 12.55
C LYS A 237 8.29 0.20 13.06
N VAL A 238 7.91 -0.79 12.28
CA VAL A 238 8.04 -2.19 12.67
C VAL A 238 9.50 -2.63 12.66
N ALA A 239 10.32 -2.16 11.72
CA ALA A 239 11.76 -2.43 11.72
C ALA A 239 12.45 -1.90 12.99
N ILE A 240 12.10 -0.68 13.44
CA ILE A 240 12.59 -0.13 14.70
C ILE A 240 12.13 -1.00 15.89
N ASP A 241 10.85 -1.43 15.90
CA ASP A 241 10.35 -2.28 17.00
C ASP A 241 11.07 -3.62 17.07
N GLU A 242 11.31 -4.27 15.93
CA GLU A 242 12.07 -5.53 15.91
C GLU A 242 13.54 -5.31 16.30
N ALA A 243 14.18 -4.22 15.88
CA ALA A 243 15.52 -3.87 16.29
C ALA A 243 15.61 -3.61 17.82
N MET A 244 14.60 -2.95 18.41
CA MET A 244 14.54 -2.76 19.86
C MET A 244 14.38 -4.08 20.60
N LYS A 245 13.59 -5.02 20.10
CA LYS A 245 13.50 -6.38 20.66
C LYS A 245 14.86 -7.09 20.61
N CYS A 246 15.57 -7.01 19.48
CA CYS A 246 16.91 -7.58 19.36
C CYS A 246 17.87 -7.00 20.40
N LYS A 247 17.78 -5.69 20.66
CA LYS A 247 18.57 -5.03 21.70
C LYS A 247 18.22 -5.54 23.10
N GLU A 248 16.94 -5.77 23.38
CA GLU A 248 16.46 -6.29 24.68
C GLU A 248 16.86 -7.76 24.91
N THR A 249 16.77 -8.58 23.86
CA THR A 249 17.09 -10.03 23.94
C THR A 249 18.57 -10.33 23.76
N GLY A 250 19.35 -9.39 23.23
CA GLY A 250 20.75 -9.60 22.84
C GLY A 250 20.93 -10.45 21.59
N GLU A 251 19.85 -10.70 20.81
CA GLU A 251 19.92 -11.44 19.56
C GLU A 251 20.39 -10.53 18.43
N GLU A 252 21.31 -11.01 17.63
CA GLU A 252 21.73 -10.36 16.38
C GLU A 252 20.85 -10.81 15.23
N LYS A 253 20.18 -9.87 14.53
CA LYS A 253 19.29 -10.13 13.40
C LYS A 253 19.54 -9.15 12.26
N THR A 254 19.46 -9.66 11.03
CA THR A 254 19.46 -8.85 9.83
C THR A 254 18.02 -8.53 9.42
N ILE A 255 17.66 -7.25 9.49
CA ILE A 255 16.33 -6.73 9.16
C ILE A 255 16.37 -6.03 7.82
N VAL A 256 15.64 -6.54 6.83
CA VAL A 256 15.41 -5.89 5.54
C VAL A 256 14.03 -5.26 5.55
N PHE A 257 13.89 -4.01 5.14
CA PHE A 257 12.59 -3.39 4.98
C PHE A 257 12.47 -2.60 3.68
N GLY A 258 11.27 -2.52 3.13
CA GLY A 258 10.97 -1.77 1.93
C GLY A 258 10.91 -0.27 2.20
N LEU A 259 11.92 0.49 1.76
CA LEU A 259 11.93 1.95 1.78
C LEU A 259 11.43 2.47 0.42
N THR A 260 10.11 2.54 0.27
CA THR A 260 9.43 2.90 -0.97
C THR A 260 8.82 4.29 -0.91
N GLY A 261 9.06 5.09 -1.94
CA GLY A 261 8.58 6.46 -2.02
C GLY A 261 9.39 7.46 -1.18
N THR A 262 9.31 8.70 -1.58
CA THR A 262 9.94 9.85 -0.88
C THR A 262 8.90 10.67 -0.14
N GLY A 263 9.26 11.23 1.01
CA GLY A 263 8.43 12.13 1.80
C GLY A 263 8.32 13.55 1.27
N TYR A 264 9.15 13.95 0.31
CA TYR A 264 9.14 15.33 -0.20
C TYR A 264 7.81 15.74 -0.85
N PHE A 265 7.04 14.80 -1.37
CA PHE A 265 5.69 15.06 -1.88
C PHE A 265 4.61 15.06 -0.78
N ASP A 266 4.97 14.72 0.45
CA ASP A 266 4.06 14.54 1.58
C ASP A 266 4.33 15.56 2.71
N MET A 267 5.01 16.68 2.41
CA MET A 267 5.37 17.71 3.40
C MET A 267 4.16 18.29 4.14
N VAL A 268 3.00 18.38 3.47
CA VAL A 268 1.74 18.79 4.14
C VAL A 268 1.36 17.86 5.28
N ALA A 269 1.64 16.55 5.13
CA ALA A 269 1.37 15.56 6.18
C ALA A 269 2.32 15.72 7.38
N TYR A 270 3.60 15.98 7.11
CA TYR A 270 4.59 16.26 8.16
C TYR A 270 4.29 17.57 8.90
N GLU A 271 3.90 18.63 8.17
CA GLU A 271 3.49 19.90 8.76
C GLU A 271 2.31 19.72 9.73
N LYS A 272 1.26 19.01 9.32
CA LYS A 272 0.12 18.69 10.18
C LYS A 272 0.53 17.89 11.41
N PHE A 273 1.40 16.90 11.24
CA PHE A 273 1.92 16.13 12.36
C PHE A 273 2.67 17.01 13.37
N HIS A 274 3.50 17.95 12.91
CA HIS A 274 4.21 18.90 13.78
C HIS A 274 3.24 19.85 14.53
N ASN A 275 2.16 20.24 13.89
CA ASN A 275 1.15 21.13 14.47
C ASN A 275 0.12 20.39 15.33
N HIS A 276 0.26 19.06 15.52
CA HIS A 276 -0.68 18.23 16.27
C HIS A 276 -2.11 18.21 15.70
N GLU A 277 -2.26 18.34 14.36
CA GLU A 277 -3.54 18.31 13.63
C GLU A 277 -3.94 16.89 13.15
#